data_cbb72c677f6878a41f706c8fea169c06
#
_entry.id   cbb72c677f6878a41f706c8fea169c06
#
_cell.length_a   1.000
_cell.length_b   1.000
_cell.length_c   1.000
_cell.angle_alpha   90.00
_cell.angle_beta   90.00
_cell.angle_gamma   90.00
#
_symmetry.space_group_name_H-M   'P 1'
#
loop_
_entity.id
_entity.type
_entity.pdbx_description
1 polymer ?
#
loop_
_entity_poly.entity_id
_entity_poly.type
_entity_poly.pdbx_seq_one_letter_code
_entity_poly.pdbx_strand_id
1 'polypeptide(L)'
;METYKRVFVIVLDSLGIGAMPDSEKFGDKGVDTFGHILDKMGTLDIPNLQKLGMLNLHKGGTMEGVENPIGRYMRIGETSNGKDTMTGHWEMMGIYTQKPFITFTETGFPKELIDELEKRCGKRVIGNKSASGTEIIEELGEEEINTRSEERRVGKECRSRWSPYH
;
A
#
# COMPACT_ATOMS: atom_id res chain seq x y z
N MET A 1 10.30 16.40 -31.84
CA MET A 1 9.94 15.75 -30.59
C MET A 1 9.80 14.27 -30.86
N GLU A 2 10.60 13.43 -30.21
CA GLU A 2 10.40 11.99 -30.29
C GLU A 2 9.09 11.62 -29.59
N THR A 3 8.21 10.92 -30.28
CA THR A 3 6.93 10.47 -29.71
C THR A 3 7.11 9.05 -29.20
N TYR A 4 6.97 8.87 -27.89
CA TYR A 4 6.99 7.53 -27.30
C TYR A 4 5.70 6.79 -27.65
N LYS A 5 5.83 5.57 -28.11
CA LYS A 5 4.68 4.70 -28.46
C LYS A 5 4.14 3.92 -27.27
N ARG A 6 4.95 3.75 -26.21
CA ARG A 6 4.59 3.00 -24.99
C ARG A 6 5.26 3.62 -23.80
N VAL A 7 4.54 3.66 -22.68
CA VAL A 7 5.03 4.04 -21.37
C VAL A 7 4.70 2.92 -20.40
N PHE A 8 5.67 2.52 -19.59
CA PHE A 8 5.49 1.52 -18.55
C PHE A 8 5.64 2.21 -17.20
N VAL A 9 4.66 2.03 -16.33
CA VAL A 9 4.70 2.47 -14.94
C VAL A 9 4.84 1.24 -14.05
N ILE A 10 5.93 1.19 -13.28
CA ILE A 10 6.19 0.09 -12.34
C ILE A 10 6.11 0.67 -10.93
N VAL A 11 5.11 0.25 -10.18
CA VAL A 11 4.92 0.62 -8.77
C VAL A 11 5.49 -0.50 -7.91
N LEU A 12 6.48 -0.14 -7.09
CA LEU A 12 7.02 -1.07 -6.08
C LEU A 12 6.11 -1.00 -4.85
N ASP A 13 5.38 -2.08 -4.64
CA ASP A 13 4.40 -2.18 -3.56
C ASP A 13 5.05 -2.02 -2.19
N SER A 14 4.43 -1.19 -1.36
CA SER A 14 4.84 -0.93 0.02
C SER A 14 6.26 -0.38 0.19
N LEU A 15 6.90 0.10 -0.87
CA LEU A 15 8.24 0.67 -0.81
C LEU A 15 8.18 2.20 -0.72
N GLY A 16 8.37 2.72 0.51
CA GLY A 16 8.54 4.16 0.74
C GLY A 16 10.01 4.51 0.96
N ILE A 17 10.43 5.67 0.44
CA ILE A 17 11.76 6.25 0.66
C ILE A 17 11.59 7.56 1.43
N GLY A 18 11.64 7.48 2.75
CA GLY A 18 11.35 8.57 3.68
C GLY A 18 9.86 8.86 3.84
N ALA A 19 9.55 9.76 4.75
CA ALA A 19 8.20 10.17 5.10
C ALA A 19 7.75 11.41 4.30
N MET A 20 6.45 11.49 4.04
CA MET A 20 5.82 12.72 3.55
C MET A 20 5.76 13.79 4.65
N PRO A 21 5.73 15.09 4.31
CA PRO A 21 5.66 16.15 5.31
C PRO A 21 4.44 16.08 6.24
N ASP A 22 3.36 15.49 5.78
CA ASP A 22 2.10 15.35 6.52
C ASP A 22 1.89 13.97 7.14
N SER A 23 2.90 13.10 7.08
CA SER A 23 2.84 11.71 7.62
C SER A 23 2.42 11.65 9.08
N GLU A 24 2.77 12.66 9.89
CA GLU A 24 2.38 12.72 11.31
C GLU A 24 0.86 12.80 11.50
N LYS A 25 0.12 13.41 10.56
CA LYS A 25 -1.36 13.47 10.61
C LYS A 25 -1.99 12.08 10.50
N PHE A 26 -1.27 11.14 9.92
CA PHE A 26 -1.72 9.77 9.70
C PHE A 26 -1.06 8.76 10.65
N GLY A 27 -0.33 9.22 11.65
CA GLY A 27 0.38 8.36 12.61
C GLY A 27 1.65 7.71 12.06
N ASP A 28 2.13 8.16 10.90
CA ASP A 28 3.26 7.57 10.16
C ASP A 28 4.57 8.36 10.36
N LYS A 29 4.81 8.83 11.56
CA LYS A 29 6.06 9.53 11.89
C LYS A 29 7.27 8.62 11.70
N GLY A 30 8.25 9.09 10.92
CA GLY A 30 9.53 8.39 10.73
C GLY A 30 9.47 7.14 9.86
N VAL A 31 8.42 6.98 9.05
CA VAL A 31 8.33 5.88 8.08
C VAL A 31 9.39 6.05 6.99
N ASP A 32 10.16 5.01 6.77
CA ASP A 32 11.17 4.90 5.71
C ASP A 32 11.47 3.42 5.45
N THR A 33 10.58 2.76 4.75
CA THR A 33 10.70 1.31 4.51
C THR A 33 12.03 0.96 3.85
N PHE A 34 12.44 1.73 2.85
CA PHE A 34 13.70 1.48 2.15
C PHE A 34 14.91 1.70 3.06
N GLY A 35 14.94 2.80 3.82
CA GLY A 35 16.00 3.07 4.78
C GLY A 35 16.09 1.99 5.86
N HIS A 36 14.98 1.59 6.45
CA HIS A 36 14.96 0.53 7.47
C HIS A 36 15.43 -0.83 6.93
N ILE A 37 15.13 -1.14 5.65
CA ILE A 37 15.65 -2.34 5.00
C ILE A 37 17.17 -2.24 4.85
N LEU A 38 17.70 -1.11 4.40
CA LEU A 38 19.14 -0.90 4.29
C LEU A 38 19.84 -1.00 5.64
N ASP A 39 19.29 -0.38 6.69
CA ASP A 39 19.83 -0.45 8.04
C ASP A 39 19.87 -1.90 8.56
N LYS A 40 18.87 -2.69 8.24
CA LYS A 40 18.79 -4.08 8.67
C LYS A 40 19.70 -5.02 7.89
N MET A 41 19.76 -4.83 6.57
CA MET A 41 20.47 -5.73 5.66
C MET A 41 21.92 -5.31 5.39
N GLY A 42 22.24 -4.04 5.64
CA GLY A 42 23.54 -3.44 5.33
C GLY A 42 23.73 -3.16 3.84
N THR A 43 23.50 -4.14 2.99
CA THR A 43 23.60 -4.00 1.53
C THR A 43 22.48 -4.73 0.82
N LEU A 44 22.10 -4.24 -0.36
CA LEU A 44 21.10 -4.86 -1.23
C LEU A 44 21.70 -5.09 -2.62
N ASP A 45 21.41 -6.22 -3.21
CA ASP A 45 21.83 -6.51 -4.61
C ASP A 45 20.81 -5.91 -5.59
N ILE A 46 20.91 -4.60 -5.79
CA ILE A 46 20.01 -3.81 -6.68
C ILE A 46 20.81 -2.97 -7.69
N PRO A 47 21.75 -3.54 -8.44
CA PRO A 47 22.70 -2.78 -9.25
C PRO A 47 22.04 -1.93 -10.33
N ASN A 48 20.91 -2.37 -10.89
CA ASN A 48 20.20 -1.63 -11.91
C ASN A 48 19.45 -0.42 -11.32
N LEU A 49 18.79 -0.58 -10.16
CA LEU A 49 18.12 0.52 -9.47
C LEU A 49 19.15 1.54 -8.96
N GLN A 50 20.31 1.10 -8.51
CA GLN A 50 21.41 1.98 -8.15
C GLN A 50 21.88 2.81 -9.34
N LYS A 51 22.15 2.18 -10.50
CA LYS A 51 22.52 2.87 -11.74
C LYS A 51 21.46 3.87 -12.21
N LEU A 52 20.17 3.57 -11.99
CA LEU A 52 19.06 4.47 -12.29
C LEU A 52 19.00 5.68 -11.34
N GLY A 53 19.69 5.64 -10.21
CA GLY A 53 19.76 6.74 -9.23
C GLY A 53 18.82 6.58 -8.04
N MET A 54 18.29 5.39 -7.78
CA MET A 54 17.36 5.17 -6.65
C MET A 54 17.99 5.52 -5.31
N LEU A 55 19.27 5.16 -5.10
CA LEU A 55 19.97 5.47 -3.85
C LEU A 55 20.24 6.98 -3.65
N ASN A 56 20.17 7.78 -4.71
CA ASN A 56 20.30 9.23 -4.60
C ASN A 56 19.06 9.89 -3.95
N LEU A 57 17.94 9.16 -3.86
CA LEU A 57 16.74 9.61 -3.14
C LEU A 57 16.83 9.39 -1.63
N HIS A 58 17.67 8.43 -1.20
CA HIS A 58 17.88 8.13 0.20
C HIS A 58 19.15 8.83 0.72
N LYS A 59 19.08 9.43 1.90
CA LYS A 59 20.22 10.07 2.56
C LYS A 59 20.63 9.26 3.77
N GLY A 60 21.82 8.70 3.70
CA GLY A 60 22.36 7.84 4.76
C GLY A 60 22.34 6.36 4.40
N GLY A 61 22.73 5.52 5.33
CA GLY A 61 22.85 4.08 5.12
C GLY A 61 24.24 3.68 4.60
N THR A 62 24.39 2.38 4.33
CA THR A 62 25.65 1.72 3.94
C THR A 62 25.90 1.72 2.44
N MET A 63 24.89 2.02 1.64
CA MET A 63 24.99 2.08 0.17
C MET A 63 24.95 3.53 -0.32
N GLU A 64 25.89 3.86 -1.19
CA GLU A 64 25.97 5.21 -1.76
C GLU A 64 25.22 5.31 -3.10
N GLY A 65 24.69 6.51 -3.35
CA GLY A 65 24.15 6.88 -4.65
C GLY A 65 25.26 6.95 -5.72
N VAL A 66 24.86 7.17 -6.97
CA VAL A 66 25.78 7.32 -8.08
C VAL A 66 25.85 8.78 -8.52
N GLU A 67 27.06 9.22 -8.85
CA GLU A 67 27.29 10.61 -9.30
C GLU A 67 26.58 10.92 -10.63
N ASN A 68 26.63 9.98 -11.56
CA ASN A 68 26.06 10.11 -12.91
C ASN A 68 25.05 9.00 -13.20
N PRO A 69 23.81 9.11 -12.68
CA PRO A 69 22.79 8.10 -12.91
C PRO A 69 22.34 8.08 -14.38
N ILE A 70 22.07 6.89 -14.89
CA ILE A 70 21.55 6.70 -16.27
C ILE A 70 20.07 7.07 -16.38
N GLY A 71 19.35 7.14 -15.24
CA GLY A 71 17.96 7.55 -15.14
C GLY A 71 17.77 8.97 -14.64
N ARG A 72 16.54 9.35 -14.47
CA ARG A 72 16.14 10.58 -13.75
C ARG A 72 15.40 10.14 -12.49
N TYR A 73 15.73 10.76 -11.37
CA TYR A 73 15.08 10.50 -10.10
C TYR A 73 14.55 11.82 -9.52
N MET A 74 13.42 11.73 -8.85
CA MET A 74 12.80 12.88 -8.18
C MET A 74 11.92 12.41 -7.04
N ARG A 75 11.66 13.30 -6.09
CA ARG A 75 10.59 13.12 -5.10
C ARG A 75 9.38 13.91 -5.55
N ILE A 76 8.23 13.26 -5.52
CA ILE A 76 6.95 13.86 -5.85
C ILE A 76 6.11 13.85 -4.58
N GLY A 77 5.52 15.00 -4.23
CA GLY A 77 4.60 15.12 -3.11
C GLY A 77 3.18 14.83 -3.59
N GLU A 78 2.46 13.99 -2.87
CA GLU A 78 1.04 13.80 -3.05
C GLU A 78 0.29 15.05 -2.61
N THR A 79 -0.69 15.47 -3.39
CA THR A 79 -1.52 16.66 -3.13
C THR A 79 -2.92 16.25 -2.67
N SER A 80 -3.35 15.07 -3.05
CA SER A 80 -4.64 14.50 -2.66
C SER A 80 -4.72 14.27 -1.16
N ASN A 81 -5.93 14.40 -0.63
CA ASN A 81 -6.17 14.29 0.80
C ASN A 81 -6.64 12.88 1.14
N GLY A 82 -5.71 12.00 1.46
CA GLY A 82 -5.99 10.61 1.82
C GLY A 82 -4.71 9.79 1.97
N LYS A 83 -4.78 8.71 2.72
CA LYS A 83 -3.65 7.79 2.95
C LYS A 83 -3.84 6.45 2.25
N ASP A 84 -4.94 6.28 1.55
CA ASP A 84 -5.26 4.99 0.93
C ASP A 84 -4.59 4.82 -0.43
N THR A 85 -4.32 3.57 -0.80
CA THR A 85 -3.67 3.20 -2.05
C THR A 85 -4.44 3.68 -3.27
N MET A 86 -5.76 3.72 -3.19
CA MET A 86 -6.61 4.13 -4.31
C MET A 86 -6.43 5.61 -4.62
N THR A 87 -6.39 6.46 -3.60
CA THR A 87 -6.10 7.90 -3.73
C THR A 87 -4.76 8.13 -4.40
N GLY A 88 -3.68 7.45 -3.95
CA GLY A 88 -2.34 7.59 -4.53
C GLY A 88 -2.28 7.13 -5.99
N HIS A 89 -2.91 5.99 -6.33
CA HIS A 89 -2.95 5.51 -7.72
C HIS A 89 -3.75 6.43 -8.62
N TRP A 90 -4.84 6.99 -8.15
CA TRP A 90 -5.64 7.95 -8.90
C TRP A 90 -4.87 9.23 -9.17
N GLU A 91 -4.12 9.72 -8.17
CA GLU A 91 -3.30 10.92 -8.36
C GLU A 91 -2.17 10.70 -9.36
N MET A 92 -1.52 9.53 -9.37
CA MET A 92 -0.55 9.17 -10.41
C MET A 92 -1.15 9.19 -11.82
N MET A 93 -2.46 8.96 -11.94
CA MET A 93 -3.21 9.03 -13.20
C MET A 93 -3.83 10.41 -13.45
N GLY A 94 -3.53 11.41 -12.62
CA GLY A 94 -3.97 12.79 -12.77
C GLY A 94 -5.33 13.11 -12.14
N ILE A 95 -5.87 12.23 -11.28
CA ILE A 95 -7.14 12.45 -10.58
C ILE A 95 -6.84 12.96 -9.18
N TYR A 96 -7.23 14.20 -8.90
CA TYR A 96 -7.08 14.81 -7.59
C TYR A 96 -8.28 14.53 -6.68
N THR A 97 -8.01 13.94 -5.52
CA THR A 97 -9.01 13.60 -4.51
C THR A 97 -9.04 14.65 -3.40
N GLN A 98 -10.05 15.52 -3.39
CA GLN A 98 -10.20 16.56 -2.37
C GLN A 98 -10.73 16.00 -1.04
N LYS A 99 -11.70 15.09 -1.11
CA LYS A 99 -12.31 14.46 0.06
C LYS A 99 -11.79 13.04 0.18
N PRO A 100 -11.13 12.69 1.30
CA PRO A 100 -10.67 11.33 1.52
C PRO A 100 -11.85 10.36 1.56
N PHE A 101 -11.59 9.11 1.23
CA PHE A 101 -12.58 8.05 1.41
C PHE A 101 -12.93 7.88 2.89
N ILE A 102 -14.18 7.52 3.15
CA ILE A 102 -14.60 7.17 4.50
C ILE A 102 -13.91 5.85 4.88
N THR A 103 -13.25 5.85 6.02
CA THR A 103 -12.59 4.67 6.58
C THR A 103 -13.34 4.17 7.81
N PHE A 104 -13.30 2.87 8.04
CA PHE A 104 -13.96 2.19 9.16
C PHE A 104 -12.96 1.42 10.01
N THR A 105 -11.73 1.93 10.09
CA THR A 105 -10.61 1.26 10.77
C THR A 105 -10.81 1.09 12.26
N GLU A 106 -11.49 2.04 12.92
CA GLU A 106 -11.70 2.02 14.37
C GLU A 106 -12.97 1.27 14.79
N THR A 107 -13.99 1.31 13.96
CA THR A 107 -15.32 0.81 14.34
C THR A 107 -15.77 -0.43 13.59
N GLY A 108 -15.06 -0.80 12.52
CA GLY A 108 -15.61 -1.71 11.52
C GLY A 108 -16.72 -1.07 10.70
N PHE A 109 -17.30 -1.79 9.76
CA PHE A 109 -18.42 -1.33 8.97
C PHE A 109 -19.68 -1.12 9.82
N PRO A 110 -20.54 -0.14 9.47
CA PRO A 110 -21.81 0.07 10.15
C PRO A 110 -22.66 -1.18 10.20
N LYS A 111 -23.36 -1.34 11.34
CA LYS A 111 -24.17 -2.55 11.58
C LYS A 111 -25.22 -2.77 10.49
N GLU A 112 -25.86 -1.69 10.02
CA GLU A 112 -26.89 -1.77 8.97
C GLU A 112 -26.35 -2.34 7.65
N LEU A 113 -25.07 -2.02 7.33
CA LEU A 113 -24.42 -2.57 6.15
C LEU A 113 -24.13 -4.06 6.31
N ILE A 114 -23.67 -4.46 7.50
CA ILE A 114 -23.40 -5.88 7.81
C ILE A 114 -24.70 -6.67 7.79
N ASP A 115 -25.75 -6.19 8.45
CA ASP A 115 -27.06 -6.86 8.50
C ASP A 115 -27.65 -7.07 7.08
N GLU A 116 -27.56 -6.06 6.21
CA GLU A 116 -28.03 -6.17 4.83
C GLU A 116 -27.16 -7.13 4.00
N LEU A 117 -25.86 -7.15 4.24
CA LEU A 117 -24.95 -8.10 3.60
C LEU A 117 -25.28 -9.54 4.00
N GLU A 118 -25.41 -9.80 5.31
CA GLU A 118 -25.75 -11.12 5.84
C GLU A 118 -27.09 -11.61 5.30
N LYS A 119 -28.09 -10.74 5.25
CA LYS A 119 -29.41 -11.04 4.68
C LYS A 119 -29.33 -11.44 3.22
N ARG A 120 -28.48 -10.77 2.42
CA ARG A 120 -28.36 -11.06 0.97
C ARG A 120 -27.52 -12.29 0.69
N CYS A 121 -26.44 -12.49 1.44
CA CYS A 121 -25.57 -13.66 1.23
C CYS A 121 -26.11 -14.92 1.91
N GLY A 122 -26.98 -14.80 2.91
CA GLY A 122 -27.38 -15.92 3.77
C GLY A 122 -26.24 -16.46 4.63
N LYS A 123 -25.22 -15.65 4.87
CA LYS A 123 -24.01 -15.99 5.64
C LYS A 123 -23.78 -14.94 6.71
N ARG A 124 -23.27 -15.38 7.86
CA ARG A 124 -22.84 -14.49 8.92
C ARG A 124 -21.48 -13.86 8.57
N VAL A 125 -21.31 -12.57 8.86
CA VAL A 125 -20.02 -11.88 8.77
C VAL A 125 -19.29 -12.06 10.10
N ILE A 126 -18.06 -12.55 10.03
CA ILE A 126 -17.12 -12.59 11.15
C ILE A 126 -15.98 -11.60 10.90
N GLY A 127 -15.35 -11.08 11.96
CA GLY A 127 -14.18 -10.23 11.80
C GLY A 127 -14.44 -8.83 11.26
N ASN A 128 -15.59 -8.23 11.57
CA ASN A 128 -15.88 -6.82 11.22
C ASN A 128 -15.01 -5.85 12.02
N LYS A 129 -13.70 -5.91 11.81
CA LYS A 129 -12.69 -5.06 12.46
C LYS A 129 -11.50 -4.84 11.54
N SER A 130 -10.71 -3.81 11.84
CA SER A 130 -9.42 -3.61 11.19
C SER A 130 -8.41 -4.60 11.76
N ALA A 131 -7.75 -5.37 10.91
CA ALA A 131 -6.69 -6.28 11.29
C ALA A 131 -5.73 -6.54 10.15
N SER A 132 -4.53 -7.02 10.46
CA SER A 132 -3.61 -7.55 9.46
C SER A 132 -4.18 -8.83 8.85
N GLY A 133 -3.90 -9.09 7.57
CA GLY A 133 -4.43 -10.26 6.88
C GLY A 133 -3.97 -11.59 7.49
N THR A 134 -2.77 -11.63 8.08
CA THR A 134 -2.24 -12.80 8.77
C THR A 134 -2.90 -13.00 10.14
N GLU A 135 -3.00 -11.93 10.92
CA GLU A 135 -3.62 -11.97 12.25
C GLU A 135 -5.09 -12.38 12.21
N ILE A 136 -5.86 -11.84 11.27
CA ILE A 136 -7.29 -12.18 11.17
C ILE A 136 -7.52 -13.63 10.72
N ILE A 137 -6.61 -14.17 9.89
CA ILE A 137 -6.67 -15.58 9.50
C ILE A 137 -6.31 -16.49 10.67
N GLU A 138 -5.30 -16.15 11.46
CA GLU A 138 -4.94 -16.90 12.67
C GLU A 138 -6.06 -16.88 13.70
N GLU A 139 -6.73 -15.74 13.85
CA GLU A 139 -7.79 -15.57 14.86
C GLU A 139 -9.11 -16.22 14.45
N LEU A 140 -9.52 -16.07 13.20
CA LEU A 140 -10.87 -16.44 12.74
C LEU A 140 -10.90 -17.54 11.68
N GLY A 141 -9.75 -18.00 11.19
CA GLY A 141 -9.70 -18.99 10.11
C GLY A 141 -10.34 -20.33 10.48
N GLU A 142 -10.20 -20.77 11.73
CA GLU A 142 -10.86 -21.99 12.20
C GLU A 142 -12.39 -21.83 12.30
N GLU A 143 -12.86 -20.66 12.79
CA GLU A 143 -14.29 -20.34 12.83
C GLU A 143 -14.86 -20.27 11.42
N GLU A 144 -14.15 -19.65 10.47
CA GLU A 144 -14.54 -19.54 9.08
C GLU A 144 -14.73 -20.93 8.45
N ILE A 145 -13.74 -21.81 8.59
CA ILE A 145 -13.79 -23.18 8.06
C ILE A 145 -14.97 -23.97 8.64
N ASN A 146 -15.20 -23.87 9.95
CA ASN A 146 -16.23 -24.61 10.65
C ASN A 146 -17.65 -24.10 10.36
N THR A 147 -17.80 -22.78 10.22
CA THR A 147 -19.11 -22.14 10.02
C THR A 147 -19.39 -21.80 8.57
N ARG A 148 -18.38 -21.88 7.69
CA ARG A 148 -18.41 -21.36 6.32
C ARG A 148 -18.91 -19.92 6.25
N SER A 149 -18.53 -19.13 7.24
CA SER A 149 -18.79 -17.69 7.30
C SER A 149 -17.91 -16.96 6.29
N GLU A 150 -18.28 -15.75 5.91
CA GLU A 150 -17.43 -14.92 5.07
C GLU A 150 -16.58 -13.98 5.90
N GLU A 151 -15.25 -14.04 5.71
CA GLU A 151 -14.32 -13.05 6.25
C GLU A 151 -14.40 -11.75 5.43
N ARG A 152 -14.51 -10.62 6.11
CA ARG A 152 -14.38 -9.30 5.52
C ARG A 152 -13.12 -8.62 6.03
N ARG A 153 -12.20 -8.32 5.14
CA ARG A 153 -11.03 -7.49 5.45
C ARG A 153 -11.45 -6.02 5.42
N VAL A 154 -11.32 -5.36 6.56
CA VAL A 154 -11.52 -3.93 6.67
C VAL A 154 -10.16 -3.23 6.54
N GLY A 155 -10.02 -2.34 5.57
CA GLY A 155 -8.87 -1.43 5.47
C GLY A 155 -7.66 -1.89 4.67
N LYS A 156 -7.70 -3.04 4.00
CA LYS A 156 -6.75 -3.36 2.94
C LYS A 156 -7.47 -3.71 1.65
N GLU A 157 -6.90 -3.27 0.55
CA GLU A 157 -7.37 -3.62 -0.79
C GLU A 157 -7.56 -5.12 -0.91
N CYS A 158 -8.72 -5.50 -1.42
CA CYS A 158 -8.94 -6.85 -1.89
C CYS A 158 -7.97 -7.06 -3.06
N ARG A 159 -6.79 -7.62 -2.81
CA ARG A 159 -5.98 -8.20 -3.86
C ARG A 159 -6.74 -9.39 -4.39
N SER A 160 -7.64 -9.15 -5.32
CA SER A 160 -8.14 -10.21 -6.16
C SER A 160 -6.93 -10.83 -6.85
N ARG A 161 -6.49 -12.00 -6.38
CA ARG A 161 -5.60 -12.85 -7.15
C ARG A 161 -6.38 -13.32 -8.38
N TRP A 162 -6.41 -12.49 -9.38
CA TRP A 162 -6.58 -12.98 -10.73
C TRP A 162 -5.24 -13.55 -11.17
N SER A 163 -4.95 -14.76 -10.69
CA SER A 163 -3.96 -15.59 -11.35
C SER A 163 -4.67 -16.27 -12.51
N PRO A 164 -4.28 -16.04 -13.76
CA PRO A 164 -4.87 -16.73 -14.90
C PRO A 164 -4.39 -18.19 -15.03
N TYR A 165 -3.72 -18.74 -14.02
CA TYR A 165 -3.19 -20.09 -14.00
C TYR A 165 -3.70 -20.83 -12.76
N HIS A 166 -4.86 -21.41 -12.90
CA HIS A 166 -5.27 -22.65 -12.26
C HIS A 166 -5.81 -23.56 -13.36
#